data_b7c993a8c4d24ed029d756f459500427
#
_entry.id   b7c993a8c4d24ed029d756f459500427
#
_cell.length_a   1.000
_cell.length_b   1.000
_cell.length_c   1.000
_cell.angle_alpha   90.00
_cell.angle_beta   90.00
_cell.angle_gamma   90.00
#
_symmetry.space_group_name_H-M   'P 1'
#
loop_
_entity.id
_entity.type
_entity.pdbx_description
1 polymer ?
#
loop_
_entity_poly.entity_id
_entity_poly.type
_entity_poly.pdbx_seq_one_letter_code
_entity_poly.pdbx_strand_id
1 'polypeptide(L)'
;AIRGLIVGSPNVGKSTVINSFAGTTRAKAANKPGVTRGKQWISVDSFDLMDMPGVLWKKFDSLETASNLAFIGSIRDDILDIEELACGLLSSVRGIYPQQLLARYKLDAEALTLPPYDLLQAIGAKRGMLISGGEVDTERAAKMLVGEFRASKWGRLSLERPPRRAIQEDMEEVTDDAPQDDDWDAEPKRGALCL
;
A
#
# COMPACT_ATOMS: atom_id res chain seq x y z
N ALA A 1 7.62 30.68 0.62
CA ALA A 1 7.01 29.34 0.50
C ALA A 1 7.91 28.28 1.16
N ILE A 2 7.30 27.37 1.89
CA ILE A 2 8.00 26.22 2.46
C ILE A 2 8.22 25.20 1.33
N ARG A 3 9.46 24.70 1.19
CA ARG A 3 9.78 23.71 0.17
C ARG A 3 9.74 22.30 0.75
N GLY A 4 8.93 21.42 0.15
CA GLY A 4 8.81 20.02 0.52
C GLY A 4 9.24 19.09 -0.61
N LEU A 5 9.76 17.92 -0.24
CA LEU A 5 10.15 16.87 -1.19
C LEU A 5 9.29 15.61 -0.93
N ILE A 6 8.67 15.08 -1.97
CA ILE A 6 7.90 13.83 -1.90
C ILE A 6 8.69 12.72 -2.56
N VAL A 7 9.13 11.77 -1.75
CA VAL A 7 9.94 10.61 -2.16
C VAL A 7 9.24 9.30 -1.83
N GLY A 8 9.66 8.22 -2.44
CA GLY A 8 9.20 6.86 -2.15
C GLY A 8 9.22 5.96 -3.39
N SER A 9 8.88 4.69 -3.19
CA SER A 9 8.82 3.68 -4.24
C SER A 9 7.87 4.08 -5.38
N PRO A 10 7.99 3.50 -6.59
CA PRO A 10 7.02 3.71 -7.66
C PRO A 10 5.61 3.27 -7.23
N ASN A 11 4.60 3.93 -7.79
CA ASN A 11 3.18 3.58 -7.65
C ASN A 11 2.61 3.53 -6.21
N VAL A 12 3.23 4.22 -5.25
CA VAL A 12 2.74 4.31 -3.84
C VAL A 12 1.83 5.51 -3.59
N GLY A 13 1.43 6.24 -4.64
CA GLY A 13 0.47 7.33 -4.53
C GLY A 13 1.08 8.72 -4.31
N LYS A 14 2.39 8.94 -4.50
CA LYS A 14 3.05 10.25 -4.32
C LYS A 14 2.33 11.38 -5.06
N SER A 15 2.15 11.24 -6.37
CA SER A 15 1.47 12.24 -7.19
C SER A 15 -0.02 12.39 -6.84
N THR A 16 -0.65 11.33 -6.33
CA THR A 16 -2.02 11.38 -5.82
C THR A 16 -2.11 12.23 -4.56
N VAL A 17 -1.16 12.08 -3.64
CA VAL A 17 -1.05 12.90 -2.43
C VAL A 17 -0.88 14.37 -2.80
N ILE A 18 0.03 14.69 -3.74
CA ILE A 18 0.23 16.07 -4.22
C ILE A 18 -1.06 16.65 -4.79
N ASN A 19 -1.78 15.88 -5.63
CA ASN A 19 -3.05 16.33 -6.21
C ASN A 19 -4.13 16.54 -5.16
N SER A 20 -4.14 15.71 -4.11
CA SER A 20 -5.07 15.88 -2.98
C SER A 20 -4.81 17.18 -2.23
N PHE A 21 -3.55 17.53 -1.97
CA PHE A 21 -3.19 18.82 -1.35
C PHE A 21 -3.50 20.01 -2.27
N ALA A 22 -3.28 19.84 -3.57
CA ALA A 22 -3.51 20.92 -4.55
C ALA A 22 -4.99 21.17 -4.86
N GLY A 23 -5.90 20.29 -4.43
CA GLY A 23 -7.32 20.33 -4.78
C GLY A 23 -7.62 20.17 -6.28
N THR A 24 -6.60 20.00 -7.11
CA THR A 24 -6.67 19.87 -8.57
C THR A 24 -5.62 18.90 -9.10
N THR A 25 -5.83 18.38 -10.31
CA THR A 25 -4.85 17.48 -10.97
C THR A 25 -3.70 18.30 -11.54
N ARG A 26 -2.63 18.47 -10.76
CA ARG A 26 -1.39 19.15 -11.16
C ARG A 26 -0.25 18.19 -11.47
N ALA A 27 -0.20 17.05 -10.78
CA ALA A 27 0.75 15.98 -11.04
C ALA A 27 0.11 14.86 -11.86
N LYS A 28 0.89 14.26 -12.78
CA LYS A 28 0.43 13.09 -13.53
C LYS A 28 0.38 11.89 -12.60
N ALA A 29 -0.81 11.37 -12.37
CA ALA A 29 -1.04 10.17 -11.57
C ALA A 29 -1.70 9.09 -12.44
N ALA A 30 -1.18 7.87 -12.41
CA ALA A 30 -1.80 6.70 -12.98
C ALA A 30 -1.36 5.45 -12.21
N ASN A 31 -2.16 4.42 -12.26
CA ASN A 31 -1.87 3.15 -11.56
C ASN A 31 -0.83 2.31 -12.33
N LYS A 32 0.33 2.93 -12.62
CA LYS A 32 1.47 2.30 -13.30
C LYS A 32 2.77 2.86 -12.76
N PRO A 33 3.84 2.04 -12.60
CA PRO A 33 5.16 2.55 -12.25
C PRO A 33 5.76 3.37 -13.38
N GLY A 34 6.56 4.39 -13.05
CA GLY A 34 7.27 5.23 -14.02
C GLY A 34 6.43 6.28 -14.75
N VAL A 35 5.28 6.68 -14.20
CA VAL A 35 4.44 7.76 -14.75
C VAL A 35 5.13 9.12 -14.60
N THR A 36 5.70 9.41 -13.43
CA THR A 36 6.52 10.58 -13.17
C THR A 36 7.93 10.30 -13.69
N ARG A 37 8.31 10.93 -14.80
CA ARG A 37 9.60 10.71 -15.48
C ARG A 37 10.70 11.70 -15.09
N GLY A 38 10.33 12.85 -14.54
CA GLY A 38 11.25 13.92 -14.16
C GLY A 38 10.81 14.61 -12.87
N LYS A 39 11.73 15.37 -12.30
CA LYS A 39 11.44 16.24 -11.14
C LYS A 39 10.49 17.35 -11.57
N GLN A 40 9.45 17.60 -10.80
CA GLN A 40 8.49 18.65 -11.07
C GLN A 40 8.16 19.40 -9.77
N TRP A 41 8.32 20.74 -9.80
CA TRP A 41 7.83 21.59 -8.71
C TRP A 41 6.35 21.90 -8.92
N ILE A 42 5.57 21.78 -7.87
CA ILE A 42 4.14 22.05 -7.84
C ILE A 42 3.87 22.95 -6.65
N SER A 43 3.45 24.19 -6.93
CA SER A 43 3.06 25.13 -5.89
C SER A 43 1.65 24.86 -5.43
N VAL A 44 1.46 24.71 -4.12
CA VAL A 44 0.20 24.46 -3.45
C VAL A 44 0.10 25.44 -2.27
N ASP A 45 -0.69 26.48 -2.41
CA ASP A 45 -0.84 27.55 -1.43
C ASP A 45 0.51 28.10 -0.94
N SER A 46 0.88 27.86 0.31
CA SER A 46 2.14 28.32 0.91
C SER A 46 3.31 27.33 0.76
N PHE A 47 3.11 26.20 0.06
CA PHE A 47 4.11 25.15 -0.11
C PHE A 47 4.51 25.01 -1.58
N ASP A 48 5.79 24.78 -1.83
CA ASP A 48 6.30 24.27 -3.10
C ASP A 48 6.68 22.80 -2.90
N LEU A 49 5.95 21.89 -3.53
CA LEU A 49 6.19 20.44 -3.44
C LEU A 49 6.94 19.95 -4.67
N MET A 50 8.05 19.22 -4.46
CA MET A 50 8.74 18.54 -5.55
C MET A 50 8.26 17.11 -5.67
N ASP A 51 7.61 16.79 -6.79
CA ASP A 51 7.29 15.40 -7.16
C ASP A 51 8.54 14.75 -7.77
N MET A 52 8.95 13.65 -7.15
CA MET A 52 10.11 12.86 -7.60
C MET A 52 9.65 11.55 -8.20
N PRO A 53 10.32 11.11 -9.30
CA PRO A 53 10.16 9.75 -9.79
C PRO A 53 10.37 8.73 -8.67
N GLY A 54 9.51 7.71 -8.62
CA GLY A 54 9.73 6.60 -7.69
C GLY A 54 10.98 5.81 -8.06
N VAL A 55 11.76 5.45 -7.06
CA VAL A 55 13.01 4.71 -7.22
C VAL A 55 12.94 3.41 -6.41
N LEU A 56 13.39 2.32 -7.01
CA LEU A 56 13.60 1.04 -6.34
C LEU A 56 15.10 0.79 -6.19
N TRP A 57 15.46 0.02 -5.18
CA TRP A 57 16.83 -0.49 -5.02
C TRP A 57 17.21 -1.43 -6.17
N LYS A 58 18.50 -1.50 -6.49
CA LYS A 58 19.01 -2.43 -7.51
C LYS A 58 18.92 -3.90 -7.09
N LYS A 59 18.96 -4.15 -5.78
CA LYS A 59 18.80 -5.48 -5.17
C LYS A 59 17.83 -5.35 -4.01
N PHE A 60 16.98 -6.33 -3.84
CA PHE A 60 16.09 -6.45 -2.69
C PHE A 60 16.75 -7.32 -1.63
N ASP A 61 16.55 -6.97 -0.37
CA ASP A 61 17.15 -7.69 0.77
C ASP A 61 16.51 -9.07 0.98
N SER A 62 15.24 -9.21 0.56
CA SER A 62 14.50 -10.46 0.61
C SER A 62 13.56 -10.65 -0.58
N LEU A 63 13.23 -11.92 -0.87
CA LEU A 63 12.20 -12.25 -1.85
C LEU A 63 10.82 -11.76 -1.41
N GLU A 64 10.54 -11.76 -0.11
CA GLU A 64 9.30 -11.27 0.46
C GLU A 64 9.09 -9.77 0.13
N THR A 65 10.11 -8.95 0.37
CA THR A 65 10.08 -7.52 0.01
C THR A 65 9.88 -7.33 -1.49
N ALA A 66 10.57 -8.11 -2.33
CA ALA A 66 10.41 -8.04 -3.78
C ALA A 66 8.99 -8.42 -4.21
N SER A 67 8.42 -9.48 -3.62
CA SER A 67 7.05 -9.93 -3.89
C SER A 67 6.02 -8.88 -3.46
N ASN A 68 6.16 -8.30 -2.26
CA ASN A 68 5.28 -7.27 -1.76
C ASN A 68 5.29 -6.03 -2.66
N LEU A 69 6.45 -5.61 -3.15
CA LEU A 69 6.59 -4.50 -4.11
C LEU A 69 5.95 -4.83 -5.46
N ALA A 70 6.02 -6.09 -5.91
CA ALA A 70 5.33 -6.54 -7.11
C ALA A 70 3.81 -6.55 -6.92
N PHE A 71 3.30 -7.05 -5.80
CA PHE A 71 1.88 -7.08 -5.49
C PHE A 71 1.24 -5.69 -5.53
N ILE A 72 1.88 -4.68 -4.94
CA ILE A 72 1.38 -3.29 -4.96
C ILE A 72 1.64 -2.55 -6.28
N GLY A 73 2.27 -3.19 -7.27
CA GLY A 73 2.55 -2.61 -8.58
C GLY A 73 3.68 -1.59 -8.61
N SER A 74 4.62 -1.67 -7.67
CA SER A 74 5.87 -0.87 -7.72
C SER A 74 6.84 -1.39 -8.78
N ILE A 75 6.75 -2.67 -9.12
CA ILE A 75 7.45 -3.32 -10.23
C ILE A 75 6.51 -3.37 -11.44
N ARG A 76 7.06 -3.29 -12.64
CA ARG A 76 6.28 -3.33 -13.89
C ARG A 76 5.77 -4.74 -14.15
N ASP A 77 4.48 -4.86 -14.49
CA ASP A 77 3.83 -6.15 -14.73
C ASP A 77 4.34 -6.85 -16.01
N ASP A 78 4.82 -6.08 -16.99
CA ASP A 78 5.31 -6.62 -18.27
C ASP A 78 6.61 -7.42 -18.16
N ILE A 79 7.27 -7.39 -17.02
CA ILE A 79 8.47 -8.19 -16.74
C ILE A 79 8.21 -9.34 -15.74
N LEU A 80 6.96 -9.52 -15.33
CA LEU A 80 6.54 -10.51 -14.36
C LEU A 80 5.59 -11.53 -14.99
N ASP A 81 5.65 -12.78 -14.54
CA ASP A 81 4.59 -13.74 -14.79
C ASP A 81 3.39 -13.38 -13.91
N ILE A 82 2.27 -13.04 -14.55
CA ILE A 82 1.08 -12.56 -13.85
C ILE A 82 0.37 -13.67 -13.08
N GLU A 83 0.44 -14.93 -13.55
CA GLU A 83 -0.15 -16.07 -12.86
C GLU A 83 0.67 -16.43 -11.62
N GLU A 84 1.99 -16.44 -11.74
CA GLU A 84 2.89 -16.64 -10.62
C GLU A 84 2.71 -15.54 -9.57
N LEU A 85 2.61 -14.28 -10.00
CA LEU A 85 2.33 -13.13 -9.12
C LEU A 85 1.01 -13.30 -8.37
N ALA A 86 -0.05 -13.72 -9.07
CA ALA A 86 -1.37 -13.95 -8.46
C ALA A 86 -1.33 -15.10 -7.45
N CYS A 87 -0.64 -16.21 -7.77
CA CYS A 87 -0.47 -17.34 -6.88
C CYS A 87 0.31 -16.95 -5.61
N GLY A 88 1.39 -16.17 -5.76
CA GLY A 88 2.15 -15.62 -4.64
C GLY A 88 1.30 -14.72 -3.75
N LEU A 89 0.50 -13.84 -4.34
CA LEU A 89 -0.43 -12.96 -3.62
C LEU A 89 -1.48 -13.76 -2.84
N LEU A 90 -2.10 -14.78 -3.46
CA LEU A 90 -3.04 -15.66 -2.79
C LEU A 90 -2.40 -16.39 -1.61
N SER A 91 -1.17 -16.88 -1.77
CA SER A 91 -0.42 -17.55 -0.70
C SER A 91 -0.18 -16.64 0.50
N SER A 92 0.18 -15.38 0.25
CA SER A 92 0.43 -14.38 1.31
C SER A 92 -0.86 -13.97 2.01
N VAL A 93 -1.92 -13.67 1.25
CA VAL A 93 -3.15 -13.09 1.80
C VAL A 93 -4.02 -14.14 2.50
N ARG A 94 -4.11 -15.38 2.00
CA ARG A 94 -4.95 -16.42 2.61
C ARG A 94 -4.57 -16.77 4.05
N GLY A 95 -3.29 -16.62 4.40
CA GLY A 95 -2.82 -16.88 5.77
C GLY A 95 -3.13 -15.75 6.75
N ILE A 96 -3.25 -14.51 6.25
CA ILE A 96 -3.43 -13.32 7.08
C ILE A 96 -4.90 -12.84 7.06
N TYR A 97 -5.54 -12.91 5.91
CA TYR A 97 -6.87 -12.36 5.65
C TYR A 97 -7.79 -13.36 4.93
N PRO A 98 -8.02 -14.57 5.48
CA PRO A 98 -8.84 -15.59 4.81
C PRO A 98 -10.28 -15.12 4.55
N GLN A 99 -10.88 -14.41 5.49
CA GLN A 99 -12.27 -13.97 5.40
C GLN A 99 -12.51 -13.00 4.25
N GLN A 100 -11.54 -12.15 3.92
CA GLN A 100 -11.62 -11.21 2.82
C GLN A 100 -11.70 -11.93 1.48
N LEU A 101 -10.91 -13.00 1.30
CA LEU A 101 -10.93 -13.83 0.10
C LEU A 101 -12.26 -14.59 -0.02
N LEU A 102 -12.70 -15.25 1.06
CA LEU A 102 -13.95 -16.01 1.08
C LEU A 102 -15.14 -15.11 0.75
N ALA A 103 -15.26 -13.97 1.42
CA ALA A 103 -16.35 -13.02 1.19
C ALA A 103 -16.33 -12.45 -0.23
N ARG A 104 -15.15 -12.05 -0.73
CA ARG A 104 -15.03 -11.40 -2.05
C ARG A 104 -15.37 -12.32 -3.20
N TYR A 105 -14.93 -13.58 -3.14
CA TYR A 105 -15.09 -14.54 -4.24
C TYR A 105 -16.18 -15.57 -4.00
N LYS A 106 -16.90 -15.47 -2.85
CA LYS A 106 -17.94 -16.41 -2.43
C LYS A 106 -17.44 -17.86 -2.45
N LEU A 107 -16.27 -18.05 -1.85
CA LEU A 107 -15.61 -19.34 -1.72
C LEU A 107 -15.98 -20.02 -0.41
N ASP A 108 -15.95 -21.32 -0.39
CA ASP A 108 -16.06 -22.14 0.80
C ASP A 108 -14.70 -22.21 1.51
N ALA A 109 -14.68 -22.46 2.82
CA ALA A 109 -13.46 -22.47 3.61
C ALA A 109 -12.44 -23.53 3.10
N GLU A 110 -12.93 -24.63 2.54
CA GLU A 110 -12.11 -25.69 1.95
C GLU A 110 -11.25 -25.18 0.78
N ALA A 111 -11.72 -24.18 0.03
CA ALA A 111 -10.97 -23.60 -1.09
C ALA A 111 -9.62 -22.99 -0.65
N LEU A 112 -9.52 -22.53 0.60
CA LEU A 112 -8.27 -21.99 1.13
C LEU A 112 -7.17 -23.04 1.35
N THR A 113 -7.53 -24.33 1.37
CA THR A 113 -6.56 -25.43 1.50
C THR A 113 -5.95 -25.85 0.16
N LEU A 114 -6.55 -25.43 -0.94
CA LEU A 114 -6.08 -25.73 -2.28
C LEU A 114 -4.68 -25.16 -2.54
N PRO A 115 -3.89 -25.81 -3.43
CA PRO A 115 -2.71 -25.18 -4.00
C PRO A 115 -3.05 -23.79 -4.58
N PRO A 116 -2.12 -22.82 -4.57
CA PRO A 116 -2.42 -21.43 -5.00
C PRO A 116 -2.97 -21.35 -6.44
N TYR A 117 -2.48 -22.19 -7.33
CA TYR A 117 -2.96 -22.24 -8.72
C TYR A 117 -4.38 -22.77 -8.83
N ASP A 118 -4.71 -23.83 -8.09
CA ASP A 118 -6.05 -24.39 -8.05
C ASP A 118 -7.05 -23.41 -7.42
N LEU A 119 -6.61 -22.65 -6.41
CA LEU A 119 -7.38 -21.55 -5.82
C LEU A 119 -7.64 -20.44 -6.85
N LEU A 120 -6.63 -20.08 -7.66
CA LEU A 120 -6.79 -19.12 -8.76
C LEU A 120 -7.80 -19.62 -9.78
N GLN A 121 -7.73 -20.90 -10.17
CA GLN A 121 -8.72 -21.52 -11.06
C GLN A 121 -10.14 -21.50 -10.46
N ALA A 122 -10.30 -21.84 -9.18
CA ALA A 122 -11.59 -21.79 -8.50
C ALA A 122 -12.18 -20.37 -8.49
N ILE A 123 -11.34 -19.35 -8.26
CA ILE A 123 -11.74 -17.94 -8.35
C ILE A 123 -12.15 -17.57 -9.78
N GLY A 124 -11.38 -17.97 -10.79
CA GLY A 124 -11.68 -17.74 -12.19
C GLY A 124 -13.00 -18.37 -12.63
N ALA A 125 -13.23 -19.62 -12.23
CA ALA A 125 -14.48 -20.33 -12.49
C ALA A 125 -15.69 -19.62 -11.84
N LYS A 126 -15.58 -19.23 -10.56
CA LYS A 126 -16.64 -18.48 -9.84
C LYS A 126 -16.95 -17.13 -10.50
N ARG A 127 -16.00 -16.54 -11.20
CA ARG A 127 -16.15 -15.27 -11.96
C ARG A 127 -16.57 -15.48 -13.41
N GLY A 128 -16.77 -16.72 -13.85
CA GLY A 128 -17.14 -17.03 -15.22
C GLY A 128 -16.06 -16.70 -16.25
N MET A 129 -14.79 -16.74 -15.84
CA MET A 129 -13.65 -16.48 -16.72
C MET A 129 -13.25 -17.78 -17.41
N LEU A 130 -14.01 -18.13 -18.44
CA LEU A 130 -13.81 -19.36 -19.20
C LEU A 130 -13.37 -19.03 -20.63
N ILE A 131 -12.53 -19.89 -21.18
CA ILE A 131 -12.16 -19.93 -22.60
C ILE A 131 -13.07 -20.90 -23.36
N SER A 132 -12.92 -20.93 -24.68
CA SER A 132 -13.59 -21.90 -25.54
C SER A 132 -13.18 -23.33 -25.13
N GLY A 133 -14.15 -24.17 -24.80
CA GLY A 133 -13.90 -25.50 -24.24
C GLY A 133 -14.24 -25.66 -22.77
N GLY A 134 -14.55 -24.55 -22.06
CA GLY A 134 -14.97 -24.58 -20.66
C GLY A 134 -13.85 -24.56 -19.63
N GLU A 135 -12.61 -24.49 -20.07
CA GLU A 135 -11.45 -24.31 -19.20
C GLU A 135 -11.37 -22.88 -18.65
N VAL A 136 -10.74 -22.70 -17.49
CA VAL A 136 -10.59 -21.39 -16.85
C VAL A 136 -9.48 -20.62 -17.56
N ASP A 137 -9.77 -19.36 -17.92
CA ASP A 137 -8.80 -18.37 -18.37
C ASP A 137 -8.02 -17.86 -17.15
N THR A 138 -6.94 -18.55 -16.81
CA THR A 138 -6.13 -18.29 -15.61
C THR A 138 -5.37 -16.98 -15.71
N GLU A 139 -4.90 -16.60 -16.91
CA GLU A 139 -4.24 -15.33 -17.13
C GLU A 139 -5.19 -14.15 -16.87
N ARG A 140 -6.41 -14.23 -17.38
CA ARG A 140 -7.45 -13.23 -17.14
C ARG A 140 -7.87 -13.19 -15.67
N ALA A 141 -7.98 -14.34 -15.00
CA ALA A 141 -8.27 -14.44 -13.58
C ALA A 141 -7.16 -13.81 -12.75
N ALA A 142 -5.88 -14.04 -13.08
CA ALA A 142 -4.72 -13.47 -12.43
C ALA A 142 -4.70 -11.93 -12.56
N LYS A 143 -4.89 -11.41 -13.78
CA LYS A 143 -4.98 -9.94 -14.03
C LYS A 143 -6.10 -9.29 -13.22
N MET A 144 -7.27 -9.93 -13.18
CA MET A 144 -8.40 -9.45 -12.39
C MET A 144 -8.07 -9.44 -10.90
N LEU A 145 -7.52 -10.53 -10.38
CA LEU A 145 -7.21 -10.72 -8.97
C LEU A 145 -6.20 -9.68 -8.47
N VAL A 146 -5.08 -9.53 -9.16
CA VAL A 146 -4.04 -8.53 -8.83
C VAL A 146 -4.61 -7.11 -8.94
N GLY A 147 -5.40 -6.84 -9.98
CA GLY A 147 -6.06 -5.55 -10.17
C GLY A 147 -7.06 -5.22 -9.05
N GLU A 148 -7.83 -6.19 -8.57
CA GLU A 148 -8.76 -6.00 -7.45
C GLU A 148 -8.04 -5.75 -6.12
N PHE A 149 -6.94 -6.44 -5.87
CA PHE A 149 -6.08 -6.19 -4.72
C PHE A 149 -5.54 -4.75 -4.72
N ARG A 150 -4.93 -4.31 -5.83
CA ARG A 150 -4.39 -2.95 -5.99
C ARG A 150 -5.47 -1.86 -5.91
N ALA A 151 -6.69 -2.19 -6.32
CA ALA A 151 -7.85 -1.30 -6.19
C ALA A 151 -8.51 -1.36 -4.80
N SER A 152 -7.90 -2.04 -3.82
CA SER A 152 -8.39 -2.20 -2.44
C SER A 152 -9.81 -2.79 -2.36
N LYS A 153 -10.23 -3.59 -3.34
CA LYS A 153 -11.56 -4.24 -3.36
C LYS A 153 -11.70 -5.36 -2.33
N TRP A 154 -10.61 -5.81 -1.74
CA TRP A 154 -10.58 -6.77 -0.63
C TRP A 154 -10.59 -6.08 0.74
N GLY A 155 -10.65 -4.74 0.78
CA GLY A 155 -10.47 -3.93 1.96
C GLY A 155 -9.03 -3.40 2.09
N ARG A 156 -8.74 -2.78 3.23
CA ARG A 156 -7.39 -2.28 3.55
C ARG A 156 -6.59 -3.42 4.17
N LEU A 157 -5.56 -3.86 3.49
CA LEU A 157 -4.73 -4.99 3.89
C LEU A 157 -3.27 -4.53 4.04
N SER A 158 -2.58 -5.07 5.05
CA SER A 158 -1.14 -4.91 5.22
C SER A 158 -0.45 -6.24 4.89
N LEU A 159 0.56 -6.20 4.03
CA LEU A 159 1.34 -7.39 3.66
C LEU A 159 2.42 -7.73 4.68
N GLU A 160 2.81 -6.76 5.48
CA GLU A 160 3.83 -6.88 6.51
C GLU A 160 3.27 -6.52 7.88
N ARG A 161 3.82 -7.13 8.92
CA ARG A 161 3.53 -6.80 10.32
C ARG A 161 4.81 -6.31 10.98
N PRO A 162 4.74 -5.32 11.88
CA PRO A 162 5.91 -4.90 12.64
C PRO A 162 6.42 -6.06 13.49
N PRO A 163 7.74 -6.18 13.69
CA PRO A 163 8.30 -7.18 14.58
C PRO A 163 7.80 -6.96 16.02
N ARG A 164 7.43 -8.04 16.71
CA ARG A 164 6.83 -7.96 18.07
C ARG A 164 7.71 -7.23 19.09
N ARG A 165 9.05 -7.22 18.91
CA ARG A 165 9.97 -6.54 19.83
C ARG A 165 9.85 -5.01 19.77
N ALA A 166 9.64 -4.41 18.60
CA ALA A 166 9.48 -2.96 18.47
C ALA A 166 8.26 -2.42 19.23
N ILE A 167 7.18 -3.23 19.32
CA ILE A 167 5.96 -2.82 20.04
C ILE A 167 6.18 -2.81 21.57
N GLN A 168 7.06 -3.66 22.10
CA GLN A 168 7.36 -3.70 23.53
C GLN A 168 8.29 -2.56 23.95
N GLU A 169 9.31 -2.24 23.15
CA GLU A 169 10.24 -1.14 23.41
C GLU A 169 9.53 0.22 23.38
N ASP A 170 8.65 0.44 22.39
CA ASP A 170 7.85 1.69 22.28
C ASP A 170 6.81 1.84 23.42
N MET A 171 6.35 0.74 24.02
CA MET A 171 5.41 0.80 25.16
C MET A 171 6.12 0.97 26.50
N GLU A 172 7.38 0.54 26.64
CA GLU A 172 8.18 0.74 27.84
C GLU A 172 8.76 2.16 27.90
N GLU A 173 9.12 2.79 26.75
CA GLU A 173 9.56 4.20 26.71
C GLU A 173 8.44 5.19 27.06
N VAL A 174 7.18 4.88 26.79
CA VAL A 174 6.05 5.78 27.08
C VAL A 174 5.61 5.75 28.54
N THR A 175 6.05 4.77 29.33
CA THR A 175 5.64 4.66 30.76
C THR A 175 6.55 5.34 31.74
N ASP A 176 7.78 5.78 31.37
CA ASP A 176 8.75 6.40 32.28
C ASP A 176 8.75 7.94 32.25
N ASP A 177 8.06 8.59 31.30
CA ASP A 177 7.90 10.04 31.23
C ASP A 177 6.45 10.48 31.51
N ALA A 178 5.87 10.03 32.63
CA ALA A 178 4.72 10.72 33.19
C ALA A 178 5.26 12.00 33.86
N PRO A 179 4.88 13.21 33.42
CA PRO A 179 5.23 14.41 34.14
C PRO A 179 4.63 14.30 35.55
N GLN A 180 5.50 14.35 36.55
CA GLN A 180 5.05 14.55 37.92
C GLN A 180 4.26 15.85 37.95
N ASP A 181 3.01 15.75 38.37
CA ASP A 181 2.17 16.90 38.66
C ASP A 181 2.85 17.79 39.67
N ASP A 182 3.44 18.87 39.22
CA ASP A 182 3.82 19.99 40.05
C ASP A 182 3.44 21.31 39.38
N ASP A 183 2.46 21.95 40.00
CA ASP A 183 2.24 23.39 40.01
C ASP A 183 1.47 24.06 38.86
N TRP A 184 0.16 23.85 38.81
CA TRP A 184 -0.78 24.67 38.06
C TRP A 184 -1.36 25.85 38.89
N ASP A 185 -0.88 26.14 40.11
CA ASP A 185 -1.33 27.25 40.96
C ASP A 185 -0.33 28.42 40.99
N ALA A 186 0.18 28.88 39.85
CA ALA A 186 0.87 30.13 39.74
C ALA A 186 0.00 31.19 39.02
N GLU A 187 -0.62 32.08 39.82
CA GLU A 187 -1.32 33.26 39.33
C GLU A 187 -0.49 34.10 38.34
N PRO A 188 -1.08 34.64 37.25
CA PRO A 188 -0.36 35.53 36.37
C PRO A 188 -0.14 36.88 37.07
N LYS A 189 1.12 37.20 37.38
CA LYS A 189 1.50 38.52 37.80
C LYS A 189 1.12 39.56 36.73
N ARG A 190 0.22 40.45 37.08
CA ARG A 190 -0.10 41.68 36.35
C ARG A 190 1.06 42.66 36.49
N GLY A 191 1.43 43.24 35.37
CA GLY A 191 2.28 44.43 35.31
C GLY A 191 3.29 44.28 34.17
N ALA A 192 3.44 45.22 33.28
CA ALA A 192 3.05 46.58 33.14
C ALA A 192 3.15 46.92 31.65
N LEU A 193 2.13 47.65 31.20
CA LEU A 193 2.17 48.42 29.97
C LEU A 193 3.19 49.56 30.18
N CYS A 194 4.15 49.74 29.27
CA CYS A 194 4.71 51.09 28.98
C CYS A 194 5.35 51.11 27.59
N LEU A 195 4.76 52.00 26.77
CA LEU A 195 5.29 52.73 25.59
C LEU A 195 5.63 51.94 24.32
#